data_5ff82f351cbbce34f3b711645153441f
#
_entry.id   5ff82f351cbbce34f3b711645153441f
#
_cell.length_a   1.000
_cell.length_b   1.000
_cell.length_c   1.000
_cell.angle_alpha   90.00
_cell.angle_beta   90.00
_cell.angle_gamma   90.00
#
_symmetry.space_group_name_H-M   'P 1'
#
loop_
_entity.id
_entity.type
_entity.pdbx_description
1 polymer ?
#
loop_
_entity_poly.entity_id
_entity_poly.type
_entity_poly.pdbx_seq_one_letter_code
_entity_poly.pdbx_strand_id
1 'polypeptide(L)'
;MLLHDARRRARLDDDGDLILLADQDRRRWDRAQIDEGEALLEASLRRAGPGRAGPYQLQAAIAALHATAATAADTDWPQIAALYGELARVAPGPVVELNRAVAVAMADGPAQGLELLDALAGTLEGQHLFHAARADLLARLGRIDEAVVAFGRAAELATTAPERRFLERRRAEVRAG
;
A
#
# COMPACT_ATOMS: atom_id res chain seq x y z
N MET A 1 -9.55 5.67 10.91
CA MET A 1 -8.54 6.73 11.15
C MET A 1 -7.50 6.29 12.17
N LEU A 2 -7.89 5.74 13.36
CA LEU A 2 -6.96 5.30 14.42
C LEU A 2 -5.84 4.38 13.92
N LEU A 3 -6.17 3.30 13.22
CA LEU A 3 -5.20 2.34 12.69
C LEU A 3 -4.14 2.94 11.76
N HIS A 4 -4.48 4.01 11.04
CA HIS A 4 -3.51 4.74 10.22
C HIS A 4 -2.70 5.73 11.04
N ASP A 5 -3.31 6.38 12.02
CA ASP A 5 -2.66 7.37 12.87
C ASP A 5 -1.68 6.74 13.86
N ALA A 6 -1.99 5.54 14.34
CA ALA A 6 -1.12 4.75 15.21
C ALA A 6 0.33 4.61 14.69
N ARG A 7 0.53 4.69 13.37
CA ARG A 7 1.83 4.56 12.71
C ARG A 7 2.51 5.90 12.38
N ARG A 8 1.90 7.03 12.76
CA ARG A 8 2.36 8.37 12.38
C ARG A 8 3.83 8.60 12.70
N ARG A 9 4.27 8.17 13.92
CA ARG A 9 5.64 8.38 14.40
C ARG A 9 6.71 7.54 13.70
N ALA A 10 6.30 6.52 12.93
CA ALA A 10 7.21 5.62 12.23
C ALA A 10 7.28 5.87 10.71
N ARG A 11 6.57 6.88 10.20
CA ARG A 11 6.48 7.14 8.75
C ARG A 11 7.66 7.88 8.18
N LEU A 12 8.36 8.63 9.01
CA LEU A 12 9.52 9.42 8.62
C LEU A 12 10.69 9.06 9.52
N ASP A 13 11.89 9.11 8.94
CA ASP A 13 13.13 9.05 9.69
C ASP A 13 13.49 10.41 10.30
N ASP A 14 14.65 10.49 10.94
CA ASP A 14 15.12 11.71 11.60
C ASP A 14 15.49 12.84 10.61
N ASP A 15 15.73 12.51 9.34
CA ASP A 15 16.00 13.45 8.24
C ASP A 15 14.70 13.89 7.54
N GLY A 16 13.54 13.36 7.95
CA GLY A 16 12.24 13.65 7.38
C GLY A 16 11.99 12.92 6.05
N ASP A 17 12.73 11.85 5.79
CA ASP A 17 12.52 10.99 4.63
C ASP A 17 11.50 9.88 4.92
N LEU A 18 10.78 9.47 3.86
CA LEU A 18 9.74 8.45 3.96
C LEU A 18 10.33 7.06 4.25
N ILE A 19 9.74 6.38 5.26
CA ILE A 19 10.00 4.98 5.58
C ILE A 19 8.85 4.14 5.02
N LEU A 20 9.16 3.14 4.19
CA LEU A 20 8.17 2.18 3.70
C LEU A 20 7.53 1.42 4.86
N LEU A 21 6.27 1.04 4.71
CA LEU A 21 5.52 0.31 5.73
C LEU A 21 6.24 -0.97 6.19
N ALA A 22 6.92 -1.66 5.27
CA ALA A 22 7.69 -2.88 5.56
C ALA A 22 8.89 -2.60 6.47
N ASP A 23 9.50 -1.41 6.36
CA ASP A 23 10.72 -1.02 7.04
C ASP A 23 10.45 -0.23 8.34
N GLN A 24 9.18 0.09 8.60
CA GLN A 24 8.81 0.83 9.81
C GLN A 24 9.06 0.04 11.09
N ASP A 25 9.70 0.67 12.08
CA ASP A 25 9.83 0.10 13.41
C ASP A 25 8.46 0.02 14.11
N ARG A 26 7.89 -1.18 14.15
CA ARG A 26 6.57 -1.44 14.75
C ARG A 26 6.51 -1.17 16.25
N ARG A 27 7.65 -1.06 16.96
CA ARG A 27 7.72 -0.69 18.38
C ARG A 27 7.36 0.79 18.59
N ARG A 28 7.49 1.62 17.53
CA ARG A 28 7.09 3.03 17.54
C ARG A 28 5.60 3.24 17.26
N TRP A 29 4.85 2.18 16.97
CA TRP A 29 3.42 2.24 16.72
C TRP A 29 2.65 2.33 18.03
N ASP A 30 1.58 3.12 18.05
CA ASP A 30 0.71 3.29 19.21
C ASP A 30 -0.22 2.08 19.35
N ARG A 31 0.16 1.17 20.26
CA ARG A 31 -0.59 -0.07 20.50
C ARG A 31 -1.98 0.19 21.04
N ALA A 32 -2.16 1.18 21.92
CA ALA A 32 -3.48 1.52 22.46
C ALA A 32 -4.44 1.98 21.36
N GLN A 33 -3.96 2.79 20.42
CA GLN A 33 -4.77 3.18 19.25
C GLN A 33 -5.08 1.99 18.33
N ILE A 34 -4.18 1.03 18.18
CA ILE A 34 -4.43 -0.18 17.37
C ILE A 34 -5.54 -1.00 18.03
N ASP A 35 -5.41 -1.30 19.34
CA ASP A 35 -6.38 -2.09 20.09
C ASP A 35 -7.78 -1.44 20.09
N GLU A 36 -7.84 -0.12 20.28
CA GLU A 36 -9.09 0.65 20.18
C GLU A 36 -9.69 0.56 18.76
N GLY A 37 -8.86 0.71 17.74
CA GLY A 37 -9.28 0.62 16.33
C GLY A 37 -9.86 -0.73 15.97
N GLU A 38 -9.26 -1.82 16.46
CA GLU A 38 -9.75 -3.20 16.30
C GLU A 38 -11.09 -3.41 17.01
N ALA A 39 -11.19 -2.98 18.27
CA ALA A 39 -12.43 -3.12 19.05
C ALA A 39 -13.61 -2.38 18.37
N LEU A 40 -13.37 -1.18 17.83
CA LEU A 40 -14.36 -0.40 17.08
C LEU A 40 -14.74 -1.09 15.77
N LEU A 41 -13.77 -1.65 15.04
CA LEU A 41 -14.02 -2.40 13.80
C LEU A 41 -14.89 -3.62 14.08
N GLU A 42 -14.52 -4.45 15.04
CA GLU A 42 -15.29 -5.62 15.43
C GLU A 42 -16.73 -5.27 15.84
N ALA A 43 -16.91 -4.24 16.68
CA ALA A 43 -18.24 -3.79 17.09
C ALA A 43 -19.08 -3.31 15.90
N SER A 44 -18.44 -2.67 14.92
CA SER A 44 -19.07 -2.19 13.68
C SER A 44 -19.49 -3.36 12.79
N LEU A 45 -18.61 -4.35 12.59
CA LEU A 45 -18.88 -5.54 11.78
C LEU A 45 -19.99 -6.40 12.39
N ARG A 46 -19.99 -6.57 13.73
CA ARG A 46 -21.10 -7.28 14.43
C ARG A 46 -22.44 -6.61 14.20
N ARG A 47 -22.50 -5.28 14.19
CA ARG A 47 -23.75 -4.52 13.92
C ARG A 47 -24.21 -4.62 12.47
N ALA A 48 -23.28 -4.62 11.51
CA ALA A 48 -23.62 -4.74 10.10
C ALA A 48 -24.16 -6.13 9.74
N GLY A 49 -23.66 -7.17 10.40
CA GLY A 49 -23.96 -8.58 10.11
C GLY A 49 -23.12 -9.15 8.96
N PRO A 50 -23.16 -10.48 8.77
CA PRO A 50 -22.36 -11.17 7.76
C PRO A 50 -22.59 -10.63 6.35
N GLY A 51 -21.51 -10.40 5.59
CA GLY A 51 -21.55 -9.99 4.19
C GLY A 51 -22.07 -8.56 3.94
N ARG A 52 -22.24 -7.75 5.00
CA ARG A 52 -22.78 -6.37 4.90
C ARG A 52 -21.75 -5.29 5.27
N ALA A 53 -20.47 -5.61 5.20
CA ALA A 53 -19.42 -4.62 5.47
C ALA A 53 -19.45 -3.49 4.42
N GLY A 54 -19.55 -2.26 4.89
CA GLY A 54 -19.45 -1.08 4.05
C GLY A 54 -18.00 -0.71 3.71
N PRO A 55 -17.80 0.28 2.81
CA PRO A 55 -16.47 0.66 2.34
C PRO A 55 -15.50 1.04 3.48
N TYR A 56 -15.97 1.79 4.46
CA TYR A 56 -15.12 2.20 5.61
C TYR A 56 -14.72 1.02 6.51
N GLN A 57 -15.60 0.03 6.66
CA GLN A 57 -15.32 -1.18 7.43
C GLN A 57 -14.27 -2.05 6.71
N LEU A 58 -14.40 -2.20 5.38
CA LEU A 58 -13.41 -2.90 4.57
C LEU A 58 -12.04 -2.22 4.61
N GLN A 59 -11.98 -0.88 4.48
CA GLN A 59 -10.74 -0.13 4.62
C GLN A 59 -10.14 -0.26 6.03
N ALA A 60 -10.97 -0.25 7.07
CA ALA A 60 -10.50 -0.45 8.45
C ALA A 60 -9.97 -1.88 8.66
N ALA A 61 -10.60 -2.90 8.08
CA ALA A 61 -10.13 -4.28 8.15
C ALA A 61 -8.77 -4.44 7.45
N ILE A 62 -8.59 -3.86 6.27
CA ILE A 62 -7.28 -3.82 5.57
C ILE A 62 -6.22 -3.15 6.46
N ALA A 63 -6.55 -2.00 7.06
CA ALA A 63 -5.63 -1.29 7.93
C ALA A 63 -5.29 -2.08 9.21
N ALA A 64 -6.25 -2.84 9.77
CA ALA A 64 -6.04 -3.72 10.91
C ALA A 64 -5.06 -4.84 10.58
N LEU A 65 -5.21 -5.53 9.45
CA LEU A 65 -4.29 -6.59 9.02
C LEU A 65 -2.83 -6.09 8.91
N HIS A 66 -2.62 -4.86 8.48
CA HIS A 66 -1.28 -4.26 8.51
C HIS A 66 -0.81 -3.92 9.93
N ALA A 67 -1.71 -3.42 10.78
CA ALA A 67 -1.35 -2.92 12.11
C ALA A 67 -1.09 -4.05 13.12
N THR A 68 -1.74 -5.19 12.97
CA THR A 68 -1.67 -6.32 13.90
C THR A 68 -0.61 -7.34 13.52
N ALA A 69 -0.17 -7.40 12.28
CA ALA A 69 0.94 -8.26 11.88
C ALA A 69 2.18 -7.98 12.73
N ALA A 70 2.80 -9.02 13.31
CA ALA A 70 3.96 -8.88 14.19
C ALA A 70 5.18 -8.33 13.43
N THR A 71 5.39 -8.80 12.21
CA THR A 71 6.40 -8.30 11.27
C THR A 71 5.77 -7.99 9.91
N ALA A 72 6.53 -7.37 9.02
CA ALA A 72 6.07 -7.14 7.64
C ALA A 72 5.81 -8.46 6.88
N ALA A 73 6.60 -9.49 7.18
CA ALA A 73 6.46 -10.81 6.56
C ALA A 73 5.19 -11.55 7.03
N ASP A 74 4.68 -11.23 8.23
CA ASP A 74 3.45 -11.84 8.78
C ASP A 74 2.17 -11.17 8.28
N THR A 75 2.27 -10.18 7.39
CA THR A 75 1.10 -9.50 6.82
C THR A 75 0.31 -10.48 5.95
N ASP A 76 -0.98 -10.66 6.26
CA ASP A 76 -1.88 -11.55 5.49
C ASP A 76 -2.30 -10.87 4.17
N TRP A 77 -1.39 -10.92 3.19
CA TRP A 77 -1.62 -10.35 1.88
C TRP A 77 -2.75 -11.02 1.09
N PRO A 78 -2.95 -12.34 1.14
CA PRO A 78 -4.13 -12.98 0.55
C PRO A 78 -5.44 -12.41 1.07
N GLN A 79 -5.56 -12.21 2.40
CA GLN A 79 -6.77 -11.61 2.98
C GLN A 79 -6.92 -10.15 2.58
N ILE A 80 -5.83 -9.38 2.53
CA ILE A 80 -5.84 -7.98 2.07
C ILE A 80 -6.30 -7.89 0.61
N ALA A 81 -5.79 -8.75 -0.27
CA ALA A 81 -6.19 -8.80 -1.68
C ALA A 81 -7.70 -9.11 -1.83
N ALA A 82 -8.21 -10.08 -1.06
CA ALA A 82 -9.64 -10.40 -1.02
C ALA A 82 -10.50 -9.22 -0.56
N LEU A 83 -10.09 -8.52 0.52
CA LEU A 83 -10.79 -7.33 1.02
C LEU A 83 -10.79 -6.17 0.01
N TYR A 84 -9.69 -5.96 -0.71
CA TYR A 84 -9.68 -5.00 -1.81
C TYR A 84 -10.60 -5.41 -2.96
N GLY A 85 -10.73 -6.70 -3.26
CA GLY A 85 -11.71 -7.21 -4.22
C GLY A 85 -13.15 -6.88 -3.82
N GLU A 86 -13.50 -7.06 -2.54
CA GLU A 86 -14.80 -6.65 -1.99
C GLU A 86 -14.98 -5.13 -2.02
N LEU A 87 -13.95 -4.38 -1.66
CA LEU A 87 -13.98 -2.92 -1.68
C LEU A 87 -14.19 -2.38 -3.10
N ALA A 88 -13.52 -2.94 -4.10
CA ALA A 88 -13.69 -2.57 -5.50
C ALA A 88 -15.13 -2.81 -6.01
N ARG A 89 -15.82 -3.82 -5.46
CA ARG A 89 -17.21 -4.13 -5.81
C ARG A 89 -18.21 -3.15 -5.18
N VAL A 90 -17.97 -2.70 -3.93
CA VAL A 90 -18.92 -1.83 -3.20
C VAL A 90 -18.59 -0.34 -3.33
N ALA A 91 -17.36 0.01 -3.63
CA ALA A 91 -16.87 1.37 -3.81
C ALA A 91 -15.77 1.39 -4.90
N PRO A 92 -16.15 1.18 -6.17
CA PRO A 92 -15.18 1.15 -7.26
C PRO A 92 -14.46 2.49 -7.43
N GLY A 93 -13.17 2.43 -7.78
CA GLY A 93 -12.39 3.62 -8.03
C GLY A 93 -10.93 3.29 -8.36
N PRO A 94 -10.26 4.13 -9.15
CA PRO A 94 -8.92 3.84 -9.65
C PRO A 94 -7.88 3.66 -8.53
N VAL A 95 -8.02 4.38 -7.42
CA VAL A 95 -7.12 4.23 -6.25
C VAL A 95 -7.35 2.88 -5.54
N VAL A 96 -8.62 2.42 -5.47
CA VAL A 96 -8.93 1.10 -4.89
C VAL A 96 -8.32 -0.01 -5.74
N GLU A 97 -8.45 0.10 -7.07
CA GLU A 97 -7.87 -0.87 -8.00
C GLU A 97 -6.33 -0.84 -7.98
N LEU A 98 -5.72 0.33 -7.87
CA LEU A 98 -4.26 0.45 -7.68
C LEU A 98 -3.80 -0.32 -6.45
N ASN A 99 -4.45 -0.09 -5.31
CA ASN A 99 -4.09 -0.77 -4.06
C ASN A 99 -4.41 -2.27 -4.12
N ARG A 100 -5.48 -2.67 -4.82
CA ARG A 100 -5.78 -4.09 -5.08
C ARG A 100 -4.66 -4.75 -5.90
N ALA A 101 -4.17 -4.09 -6.94
CA ALA A 101 -3.08 -4.61 -7.76
C ALA A 101 -1.79 -4.82 -6.93
N VAL A 102 -1.47 -3.88 -6.04
CA VAL A 102 -0.33 -4.03 -5.12
C VAL A 102 -0.56 -5.21 -4.15
N ALA A 103 -1.77 -5.34 -3.58
CA ALA A 103 -2.08 -6.45 -2.67
C ALA A 103 -2.00 -7.81 -3.37
N VAL A 104 -2.50 -7.92 -4.60
CA VAL A 104 -2.38 -9.13 -5.45
C VAL A 104 -0.91 -9.41 -5.77
N ALA A 105 -0.11 -8.39 -6.07
CA ALA A 105 1.34 -8.57 -6.31
C ALA A 105 2.08 -9.13 -5.09
N MET A 106 1.62 -8.80 -3.90
CA MET A 106 2.19 -9.30 -2.64
C MET A 106 1.69 -10.70 -2.30
N ALA A 107 0.44 -11.03 -2.65
CA ALA A 107 -0.17 -12.33 -2.37
C ALA A 107 0.23 -13.41 -3.40
N ASP A 108 0.13 -13.08 -4.68
CA ASP A 108 0.19 -14.04 -5.79
C ASP A 108 1.45 -13.87 -6.67
N GLY A 109 2.15 -12.74 -6.50
CA GLY A 109 3.39 -12.45 -7.20
C GLY A 109 3.34 -11.20 -8.09
N PRO A 110 4.53 -10.63 -8.40
CA PRO A 110 4.62 -9.33 -9.07
C PRO A 110 4.05 -9.30 -10.50
N ALA A 111 4.03 -10.44 -11.20
CA ALA A 111 3.49 -10.50 -12.57
C ALA A 111 1.98 -10.24 -12.59
N GLN A 112 1.23 -10.89 -11.69
CA GLN A 112 -0.22 -10.74 -11.57
C GLN A 112 -0.61 -9.31 -11.18
N GLY A 113 0.13 -8.71 -10.25
CA GLY A 113 -0.09 -7.30 -9.87
C GLY A 113 0.22 -6.34 -11.02
N LEU A 114 1.28 -6.59 -11.79
CA LEU A 114 1.65 -5.75 -12.93
C LEU A 114 0.57 -5.75 -14.03
N GLU A 115 -0.01 -6.91 -14.34
CA GLU A 115 -1.13 -7.00 -15.30
C GLU A 115 -2.31 -6.12 -14.88
N LEU A 116 -2.66 -6.14 -13.58
CA LEU A 116 -3.71 -5.29 -13.05
C LEU A 116 -3.36 -3.80 -13.12
N LEU A 117 -2.10 -3.43 -12.84
CA LEU A 117 -1.64 -2.05 -12.97
C LEU A 117 -1.67 -1.57 -14.42
N ASP A 118 -1.18 -2.38 -15.35
CA ASP A 118 -1.12 -2.01 -16.75
C ASP A 118 -2.54 -1.74 -17.34
N ALA A 119 -3.56 -2.44 -16.84
CA ALA A 119 -4.96 -2.15 -17.19
C ALA A 119 -5.46 -0.77 -16.68
N LEU A 120 -4.79 -0.17 -15.70
CA LEU A 120 -5.14 1.15 -15.15
C LEU A 120 -4.36 2.31 -15.77
N ALA A 121 -3.41 2.04 -16.66
CA ALA A 121 -2.49 3.04 -17.21
C ALA A 121 -3.22 4.27 -17.77
N GLY A 122 -4.26 4.09 -18.59
CA GLY A 122 -5.02 5.20 -19.17
C GLY A 122 -5.73 6.11 -18.15
N THR A 123 -5.98 5.63 -16.93
CA THR A 123 -6.69 6.37 -15.87
C THR A 123 -5.74 6.99 -14.86
N LEU A 124 -4.60 6.35 -14.59
CA LEU A 124 -3.68 6.72 -13.50
C LEU A 124 -2.33 7.26 -13.99
N GLU A 125 -2.16 7.51 -15.28
CA GLU A 125 -0.91 7.96 -15.87
C GLU A 125 -0.37 9.28 -15.28
N GLY A 126 -1.24 10.14 -14.76
CA GLY A 126 -0.88 11.37 -14.07
C GLY A 126 -0.55 11.21 -12.58
N GLN A 127 -0.56 10.00 -12.02
CA GLN A 127 -0.38 9.77 -10.59
C GLN A 127 0.96 9.12 -10.28
N HIS A 128 1.78 9.77 -9.44
CA HIS A 128 3.10 9.27 -9.05
C HIS A 128 3.05 7.89 -8.39
N LEU A 129 2.02 7.60 -7.57
CA LEU A 129 1.87 6.31 -6.90
C LEU A 129 1.67 5.15 -7.86
N PHE A 130 0.99 5.38 -8.99
CA PHE A 130 0.84 4.38 -10.05
C PHE A 130 2.20 4.00 -10.64
N HIS A 131 3.00 5.00 -11.03
CA HIS A 131 4.32 4.76 -11.60
C HIS A 131 5.29 4.16 -10.58
N ALA A 132 5.20 4.56 -9.30
CA ALA A 132 6.00 3.99 -8.22
C ALA A 132 5.69 2.50 -7.99
N ALA A 133 4.41 2.14 -7.92
CA ALA A 133 3.99 0.75 -7.76
C ALA A 133 4.41 -0.10 -8.98
N ARG A 134 4.21 0.42 -10.20
CA ARG A 134 4.63 -0.23 -11.43
C ARG A 134 6.15 -0.45 -11.47
N ALA A 135 6.92 0.56 -11.06
CA ALA A 135 8.38 0.48 -11.00
C ALA A 135 8.87 -0.60 -10.04
N ASP A 136 8.28 -0.69 -8.84
CA ASP A 136 8.63 -1.73 -7.87
C ASP A 136 8.35 -3.14 -8.41
N LEU A 137 7.19 -3.35 -9.04
CA LEU A 137 6.85 -4.65 -9.61
C LEU A 137 7.76 -5.02 -10.80
N LEU A 138 8.11 -4.08 -11.65
CA LEU A 138 9.07 -4.28 -12.74
C LEU A 138 10.45 -4.66 -12.20
N ALA A 139 10.93 -3.96 -11.15
CA ALA A 139 12.21 -4.28 -10.52
C ALA A 139 12.20 -5.70 -9.93
N ARG A 140 11.12 -6.09 -9.24
CA ARG A 140 10.96 -7.45 -8.69
C ARG A 140 10.90 -8.54 -9.77
N LEU A 141 10.52 -8.18 -11.01
CA LEU A 141 10.55 -9.07 -12.19
C LEU A 141 11.89 -9.04 -12.93
N GLY A 142 12.87 -8.28 -12.47
CA GLY A 142 14.16 -8.13 -13.15
C GLY A 142 14.12 -7.26 -14.40
N ARG A 143 13.01 -6.54 -14.65
CA ARG A 143 12.83 -5.61 -15.79
C ARG A 143 13.41 -4.24 -15.43
N ILE A 144 14.72 -4.20 -15.21
CA ILE A 144 15.44 -3.09 -14.58
C ILE A 144 15.29 -1.78 -15.37
N ASP A 145 15.51 -1.80 -16.69
CA ASP A 145 15.43 -0.59 -17.52
C ASP A 145 14.04 0.05 -17.46
N GLU A 146 13.00 -0.77 -17.50
CA GLU A 146 11.62 -0.29 -17.41
C GLU A 146 11.29 0.24 -16.00
N ALA A 147 11.82 -0.41 -14.96
CA ALA A 147 11.66 0.06 -13.58
C ALA A 147 12.33 1.44 -13.37
N VAL A 148 13.54 1.63 -13.91
CA VAL A 148 14.25 2.93 -13.86
C VAL A 148 13.47 4.04 -14.54
N VAL A 149 12.87 3.77 -15.70
CA VAL A 149 12.01 4.74 -16.41
C VAL A 149 10.75 5.06 -15.58
N ALA A 150 10.08 4.04 -15.04
CA ALA A 150 8.86 4.22 -14.24
C ALA A 150 9.13 4.98 -12.92
N PHE A 151 10.24 4.69 -12.20
CA PHE A 151 10.64 5.49 -11.04
C PHE A 151 10.96 6.94 -11.42
N GLY A 152 11.61 7.18 -12.57
CA GLY A 152 11.83 8.53 -13.09
C GLY A 152 10.52 9.28 -13.28
N ARG A 153 9.54 8.66 -13.91
CA ARG A 153 8.22 9.26 -14.10
C ARG A 153 7.50 9.51 -12.77
N ALA A 154 7.59 8.59 -11.82
CA ALA A 154 7.04 8.80 -10.48
C ALA A 154 7.68 10.01 -9.78
N ALA A 155 9.00 10.18 -9.87
CA ALA A 155 9.71 11.30 -9.27
C ALA A 155 9.33 12.65 -9.89
N GLU A 156 9.10 12.70 -11.21
CA GLU A 156 8.61 13.91 -11.91
C GLU A 156 7.22 14.33 -11.43
N LEU A 157 6.36 13.35 -11.15
CA LEU A 157 4.98 13.58 -10.72
C LEU A 157 4.83 13.74 -9.21
N ALA A 158 5.87 13.47 -8.42
CA ALA A 158 5.85 13.60 -6.96
C ALA A 158 5.57 15.04 -6.53
N THR A 159 4.62 15.20 -5.60
CA THR A 159 4.14 16.51 -5.16
C THR A 159 4.93 17.08 -3.99
N THR A 160 5.63 16.23 -3.22
CA THR A 160 6.44 16.65 -2.08
C THR A 160 7.92 16.32 -2.26
N ALA A 161 8.78 17.10 -1.61
CA ALA A 161 10.21 16.85 -1.68
C ALA A 161 10.64 15.50 -1.06
N PRO A 162 10.08 15.05 0.08
CA PRO A 162 10.37 13.72 0.63
C PRO A 162 10.00 12.58 -0.33
N GLU A 163 8.82 12.65 -0.98
CA GLU A 163 8.43 11.63 -1.98
C GLU A 163 9.40 11.59 -3.14
N ARG A 164 9.78 12.75 -3.67
CA ARG A 164 10.72 12.83 -4.79
C ARG A 164 12.07 12.24 -4.42
N ARG A 165 12.66 12.64 -3.27
CA ARG A 165 13.93 12.07 -2.79
C ARG A 165 13.88 10.55 -2.62
N PHE A 166 12.77 10.05 -2.06
CA PHE A 166 12.54 8.61 -1.93
C PHE A 166 12.56 7.89 -3.29
N LEU A 167 11.82 8.41 -4.27
CA LEU A 167 11.71 7.80 -5.61
C LEU A 167 13.03 7.86 -6.39
N GLU A 168 13.77 8.97 -6.28
CA GLU A 168 15.11 9.12 -6.88
C GLU A 168 16.10 8.12 -6.26
N ARG A 169 16.09 7.94 -4.96
CA ARG A 169 16.91 6.94 -4.25
C ARG A 169 16.56 5.54 -4.72
N ARG A 170 15.28 5.16 -4.75
CA ARG A 170 14.82 3.85 -5.25
C ARG A 170 15.26 3.61 -6.70
N ARG A 171 15.15 4.64 -7.54
CA ARG A 171 15.63 4.58 -8.94
C ARG A 171 17.12 4.28 -9.02
N ALA A 172 17.92 4.92 -8.18
CA ALA A 172 19.38 4.72 -8.15
C ALA A 172 19.75 3.30 -7.65
N GLU A 173 19.06 2.82 -6.60
CA GLU A 173 19.24 1.46 -6.06
C GLU A 173 18.96 0.39 -7.11
N VAL A 174 17.82 0.48 -7.81
CA VAL A 174 17.43 -0.48 -8.86
C VAL A 174 18.40 -0.47 -10.05
N ARG A 175 19.02 0.70 -10.34
CA ARG A 175 19.99 0.82 -11.41
C ARG A 175 21.35 0.21 -11.05
N ALA A 176 21.68 0.13 -9.77
CA ALA A 176 22.99 -0.32 -9.28
C ALA A 176 23.04 -1.82 -8.96
N GLY A 177 21.87 -2.46 -8.69
CA GLY A 177 21.78 -3.86 -8.29
C GLY A 177 21.45 -4.82 -9.36
#